data_94b7da7bdb9e93f3556e5f1feb3e4a24
#
_entry.id   94b7da7bdb9e93f3556e5f1feb3e4a24
#
_cell.length_a   1.000
_cell.length_b   1.000
_cell.length_c   1.000
_cell.angle_alpha   90.00
_cell.angle_beta   90.00
_cell.angle_gamma   90.00
#
_symmetry.space_group_name_H-M   'P 1'
#
loop_
_entity.id
_entity.type
_entity.pdbx_description
1 polymer ?
#
loop_
_entity_poly.entity_id
_entity_poly.type
_entity_poly.pdbx_seq_one_letter_code
_entity_poly.pdbx_strand_id
1 'polypeptide(L)'
;MIYISNILQAVIDTARKFGAAKVILFGSRARDDNRERSDIDIAVYGVSKSNQAAFRSDIADIPTLLEFDIVFVSSETDKVLLNNIEKDGKVIMSKFTEKYQKLISATDRLKEAIADYETTPLDSVRDGAIQRFEFCTELAWKTVREYLIEQGYTDINSPKSVMKTAFSDGLLTNENGWLEILESRNITSHVYDERTAATIFDNIKKIYTPLFEELIKNLDK
;
A
#
# COMPACT_ATOMS: atom_id res chain seq x y z
N MET A 1 2.47 17.39 24.42
CA MET A 1 2.85 16.39 23.40
C MET A 1 1.95 15.16 23.40
N ILE A 2 1.67 14.52 24.55
CA ILE A 2 0.82 13.29 24.62
C ILE A 2 -0.63 13.53 24.10
N TYR A 3 -1.21 14.70 24.34
CA TYR A 3 -2.59 15.01 23.99
C TYR A 3 -2.82 15.05 22.45
N ILE A 4 -1.96 15.74 21.68
CA ILE A 4 -2.13 15.81 20.22
C ILE A 4 -1.91 14.45 19.56
N SER A 5 -0.99 13.65 20.05
CA SER A 5 -0.74 12.29 19.54
C SER A 5 -1.98 11.40 19.66
N ASN A 6 -2.72 11.49 20.78
CA ASN A 6 -3.96 10.72 20.97
C ASN A 6 -5.07 11.18 20.03
N ILE A 7 -5.17 12.49 19.77
CA ILE A 7 -6.14 13.03 18.81
C ILE A 7 -5.80 12.53 17.39
N LEU A 8 -4.54 12.62 16.97
CA LEU A 8 -4.12 12.12 15.66
C LEU A 8 -4.33 10.61 15.53
N GLN A 9 -4.13 9.83 16.61
CA GLN A 9 -4.44 8.41 16.59
C GLN A 9 -5.94 8.16 16.35
N ALA A 10 -6.83 8.91 17.01
CA ALA A 10 -8.27 8.80 16.78
C ALA A 10 -8.68 9.18 15.35
N VAL A 11 -8.01 10.19 14.76
CA VAL A 11 -8.17 10.52 13.32
C VAL A 11 -7.77 9.35 12.43
N ILE A 12 -6.62 8.73 12.70
CA ILE A 12 -6.13 7.57 11.95
C ILE A 12 -7.11 6.40 12.03
N ASP A 13 -7.65 6.11 13.22
CA ASP A 13 -8.59 5.02 13.42
C ASP A 13 -9.92 5.28 12.70
N THR A 14 -10.41 6.52 12.72
CA THR A 14 -11.55 6.96 11.92
C THR A 14 -11.26 6.82 10.42
N ALA A 15 -10.11 7.26 9.97
CA ALA A 15 -9.70 7.14 8.56
C ALA A 15 -9.67 5.67 8.09
N ARG A 16 -9.16 4.76 8.91
CA ARG A 16 -9.19 3.31 8.65
C ARG A 16 -10.61 2.75 8.57
N LYS A 17 -11.49 3.15 9.49
CA LYS A 17 -12.91 2.74 9.52
C LYS A 17 -13.62 3.08 8.21
N PHE A 18 -13.38 4.27 7.67
CA PHE A 18 -13.99 4.74 6.43
C PHE A 18 -13.19 4.40 5.16
N GLY A 19 -12.14 3.61 5.30
CA GLY A 19 -11.38 3.09 4.17
C GLY A 19 -10.46 4.11 3.49
N ALA A 20 -10.13 5.23 4.13
CA ALA A 20 -9.18 6.20 3.58
C ALA A 20 -7.89 5.51 3.11
N ALA A 21 -7.34 5.96 1.99
CA ALA A 21 -6.07 5.48 1.48
C ALA A 21 -4.89 6.17 2.18
N LYS A 22 -5.00 7.51 2.40
CA LYS A 22 -3.95 8.35 2.97
C LYS A 22 -4.56 9.50 3.75
N VAL A 23 -3.90 9.91 4.83
CA VAL A 23 -4.21 11.12 5.58
C VAL A 23 -2.93 11.92 5.79
N ILE A 24 -2.98 13.19 5.46
CA ILE A 24 -1.90 14.15 5.62
C ILE A 24 -2.36 15.22 6.62
N LEU A 25 -1.59 15.44 7.68
CA LEU A 25 -1.68 16.63 8.51
C LEU A 25 -0.98 17.76 7.76
N PHE A 26 -1.64 18.91 7.57
CA PHE A 26 -1.04 20.06 6.90
C PHE A 26 -1.26 21.35 7.72
N GLY A 27 -1.00 22.51 7.14
CA GLY A 27 -1.18 23.78 7.83
C GLY A 27 -0.17 24.04 8.97
N SER A 28 -0.56 24.83 9.94
CA SER A 28 0.33 25.31 11.00
C SER A 28 0.89 24.19 11.88
N ARG A 29 0.10 23.14 12.13
CA ARG A 29 0.53 21.99 12.95
C ARG A 29 1.52 21.08 12.25
N ALA A 30 1.49 21.05 10.94
CA ALA A 30 2.49 20.30 10.17
C ALA A 30 3.84 21.04 10.13
N ARG A 31 3.80 22.36 10.06
CA ARG A 31 5.00 23.23 10.07
C ARG A 31 5.59 23.51 11.45
N ASP A 32 4.90 23.06 12.52
CA ASP A 32 5.27 23.30 13.90
C ASP A 32 5.27 24.82 14.29
N ASP A 33 4.50 25.65 13.55
CA ASP A 33 4.30 27.08 13.82
C ASP A 33 2.90 27.40 14.42
N ASN A 34 2.19 26.37 14.88
CA ASN A 34 0.86 26.48 15.44
C ASN A 34 0.82 27.12 16.83
N ARG A 35 -0.28 27.78 17.13
CA ARG A 35 -0.65 28.17 18.49
C ARG A 35 -1.38 27.01 19.18
N GLU A 36 -1.53 27.07 20.50
CA GLU A 36 -2.18 26.03 21.28
C GLU A 36 -3.58 25.66 20.78
N ARG A 37 -4.35 26.66 20.34
CA ARG A 37 -5.73 26.52 19.85
C ARG A 37 -5.86 26.51 18.32
N SER A 38 -4.77 26.39 17.58
CA SER A 38 -4.85 26.26 16.13
C SER A 38 -5.62 25.00 15.75
N ASP A 39 -6.38 25.07 14.66
CA ASP A 39 -7.14 23.96 14.11
C ASP A 39 -6.23 22.80 13.67
N ILE A 40 -6.82 21.66 13.47
CA ILE A 40 -6.17 20.47 12.92
C ILE A 40 -6.59 20.35 11.45
N ASP A 41 -5.70 20.75 10.56
CA ASP A 41 -5.92 20.68 9.13
C ASP A 41 -5.53 19.29 8.60
N ILE A 42 -6.48 18.54 8.05
CA ILE A 42 -6.23 17.21 7.49
C ILE A 42 -6.73 17.07 6.05
N ALA A 43 -5.85 16.52 5.20
CA ALA A 43 -6.20 16.10 3.85
C ALA A 43 -6.42 14.59 3.81
N VAL A 44 -7.59 14.16 3.34
CA VAL A 44 -8.04 12.76 3.38
C VAL A 44 -8.26 12.27 1.95
N TYR A 45 -7.60 11.19 1.60
CA TYR A 45 -7.65 10.57 0.28
C TYR A 45 -8.43 9.25 0.32
N GLY A 46 -9.19 8.97 -0.73
CA GLY A 46 -9.81 7.65 -0.96
C GLY A 46 -11.11 7.39 -0.20
N VAL A 47 -11.67 8.35 0.53
CA VAL A 47 -13.00 8.21 1.15
C VAL A 47 -14.09 8.52 0.11
N SER A 48 -15.02 7.57 -0.10
CA SER A 48 -16.14 7.74 -1.05
C SER A 48 -17.02 8.92 -0.68
N LYS A 49 -17.59 9.62 -1.68
CA LYS A 49 -18.50 10.77 -1.45
C LYS A 49 -19.65 10.44 -0.49
N SER A 50 -20.20 9.23 -0.55
CA SER A 50 -21.27 8.77 0.35
C SER A 50 -20.86 8.68 1.82
N ASN A 51 -19.59 8.46 2.10
CA ASN A 51 -19.06 8.27 3.44
C ASN A 51 -18.50 9.55 4.07
N GLN A 52 -18.32 10.63 3.29
CA GLN A 52 -17.67 11.87 3.78
C GLN A 52 -18.45 12.55 4.91
N ALA A 53 -19.79 12.53 4.85
CA ALA A 53 -20.61 13.11 5.91
C ALA A 53 -20.47 12.34 7.23
N ALA A 54 -20.50 11.01 7.17
CA ALA A 54 -20.32 10.16 8.35
C ALA A 54 -18.88 10.27 8.90
N PHE A 55 -17.88 10.38 8.03
CA PHE A 55 -16.50 10.65 8.42
C PHE A 55 -16.38 11.96 9.22
N ARG A 56 -16.98 13.06 8.73
CA ARG A 56 -16.97 14.34 9.44
C ARG A 56 -17.64 14.25 10.79
N SER A 57 -18.75 13.50 10.90
CA SER A 57 -19.44 13.28 12.17
C SER A 57 -18.55 12.57 13.17
N ASP A 58 -17.92 11.46 12.77
CA ASP A 58 -17.03 10.70 13.65
C ASP A 58 -15.79 11.51 14.09
N ILE A 59 -15.25 12.36 13.20
CA ILE A 59 -14.15 13.26 13.58
C ILE A 59 -14.62 14.33 14.57
N ALA A 60 -15.82 14.85 14.42
CA ALA A 60 -16.37 15.84 15.35
C ALA A 60 -16.65 15.25 16.76
N ASP A 61 -16.85 13.95 16.86
CA ASP A 61 -17.04 13.22 18.12
C ASP A 61 -15.71 12.94 18.87
N ILE A 62 -14.55 13.24 18.28
CA ILE A 62 -13.25 13.10 18.95
C ILE A 62 -13.20 14.09 20.15
N PRO A 63 -12.93 13.60 21.38
CA PRO A 63 -12.96 14.45 22.57
C PRO A 63 -11.78 15.44 22.59
N THR A 64 -11.98 16.60 21.96
CA THR A 64 -11.01 17.69 21.91
C THR A 64 -11.73 19.04 21.85
N LEU A 65 -11.02 20.11 22.27
CA LEU A 65 -11.48 21.50 22.08
C LEU A 65 -10.92 22.14 20.79
N LEU A 66 -10.16 21.36 20.00
CA LEU A 66 -9.62 21.84 18.72
C LEU A 66 -10.62 21.55 17.61
N GLU A 67 -10.71 22.47 16.68
CA GLU A 67 -11.51 22.29 15.47
C GLU A 67 -10.72 21.50 14.42
N PHE A 68 -11.47 20.84 13.52
CA PHE A 68 -10.88 20.09 12.40
C PHE A 68 -11.26 20.76 11.08
N ASP A 69 -10.27 21.13 10.27
CA ASP A 69 -10.49 21.44 8.87
C ASP A 69 -10.17 20.23 8.00
N ILE A 70 -11.20 19.70 7.31
CA ILE A 70 -11.10 18.43 6.58
C ILE A 70 -11.26 18.71 5.09
N VAL A 71 -10.19 18.43 4.34
CA VAL A 71 -10.17 18.45 2.88
C VAL A 71 -10.23 17.01 2.37
N PHE A 72 -11.32 16.62 1.69
CA PHE A 72 -11.36 15.37 0.93
C PHE A 72 -10.75 15.60 -0.44
N VAL A 73 -9.59 14.99 -0.66
CA VAL A 73 -8.84 15.15 -1.90
C VAL A 73 -9.46 14.32 -3.03
N SER A 74 -9.66 14.97 -4.17
CA SER A 74 -10.18 14.39 -5.41
C SER A 74 -9.49 15.02 -6.63
N SER A 75 -9.79 14.53 -7.83
CA SER A 75 -9.32 15.13 -9.09
C SER A 75 -9.77 16.59 -9.30
N GLU A 76 -10.80 17.04 -8.56
CA GLU A 76 -11.35 18.38 -8.62
C GLU A 76 -10.72 19.34 -7.57
N THR A 77 -9.84 18.82 -6.69
CA THR A 77 -9.20 19.63 -5.65
C THR A 77 -8.26 20.65 -6.28
N ASP A 78 -8.32 21.89 -5.76
CA ASP A 78 -7.50 23.00 -6.25
C ASP A 78 -5.99 22.66 -6.21
N LYS A 79 -5.30 22.94 -7.31
CA LYS A 79 -3.87 22.59 -7.46
C LYS A 79 -2.96 23.36 -6.51
N VAL A 80 -3.31 24.60 -6.15
CA VAL A 80 -2.51 25.39 -5.21
C VAL A 80 -2.61 24.80 -3.82
N LEU A 81 -3.84 24.40 -3.42
CA LEU A 81 -4.05 23.70 -2.16
C LEU A 81 -3.30 22.36 -2.11
N LEU A 82 -3.37 21.56 -3.19
CA LEU A 82 -2.61 20.28 -3.27
C LEU A 82 -1.10 20.50 -3.12
N ASN A 83 -0.54 21.48 -3.83
CA ASN A 83 0.89 21.81 -3.72
C ASN A 83 1.28 22.22 -2.28
N ASN A 84 0.41 22.95 -1.57
CA ASN A 84 0.66 23.32 -0.17
C ASN A 84 0.60 22.11 0.75
N ILE A 85 -0.37 21.19 0.55
CA ILE A 85 -0.49 19.94 1.30
C ILE A 85 0.74 19.08 1.10
N GLU A 86 1.23 18.95 -0.15
CA GLU A 86 2.39 18.13 -0.47
C GLU A 86 3.71 18.72 0.05
N LYS A 87 3.85 20.05 -0.01
CA LYS A 87 5.10 20.74 0.37
C LYS A 87 5.37 20.69 1.86
N ASP A 88 4.36 20.98 2.67
CA ASP A 88 4.52 21.19 4.11
C ASP A 88 3.82 20.10 4.95
N GLY A 89 3.08 19.17 4.29
CA GLY A 89 2.27 18.18 4.97
C GLY A 89 3.09 17.01 5.55
N LYS A 90 2.62 16.50 6.70
CA LYS A 90 3.14 15.30 7.35
C LYS A 90 2.15 14.14 7.13
N VAL A 91 2.57 13.09 6.44
CA VAL A 91 1.74 11.88 6.27
C VAL A 91 1.57 11.23 7.64
N ILE A 92 0.33 11.15 8.12
CA ILE A 92 0.00 10.51 9.40
C ILE A 92 -0.59 9.10 9.23
N MET A 93 -1.13 8.80 8.05
CA MET A 93 -1.59 7.46 7.68
C MET A 93 -1.45 7.26 6.17
N SER A 94 -0.94 6.11 5.75
CA SER A 94 -0.91 5.68 4.35
C SER A 94 -1.02 4.16 4.28
N LYS A 95 -2.04 3.67 3.58
CA LYS A 95 -2.21 2.24 3.29
C LYS A 95 -1.10 1.71 2.38
N PHE A 96 -0.63 2.55 1.46
CA PHE A 96 0.51 2.21 0.62
C PHE A 96 1.73 1.91 1.48
N THR A 97 2.14 2.83 2.35
CA THR A 97 3.33 2.66 3.20
C THR A 97 3.23 1.40 4.07
N GLU A 98 2.05 1.14 4.68
CA GLU A 98 1.84 -0.06 5.49
C GLU A 98 2.01 -1.36 4.68
N LYS A 99 1.47 -1.40 3.45
CA LYS A 99 1.59 -2.58 2.58
C LYS A 99 2.98 -2.71 1.98
N TYR A 100 3.61 -1.59 1.65
CA TYR A 100 4.96 -1.56 1.11
C TYR A 100 5.97 -2.19 2.09
N GLN A 101 5.91 -1.82 3.38
CA GLN A 101 6.77 -2.44 4.39
C GLN A 101 6.52 -3.95 4.56
N LYS A 102 5.26 -4.37 4.45
CA LYS A 102 4.92 -5.80 4.46
C LYS A 102 5.44 -6.53 3.22
N LEU A 103 5.42 -5.89 2.05
CA LEU A 103 5.95 -6.46 0.80
C LEU A 103 7.47 -6.66 0.90
N ILE A 104 8.21 -5.67 1.40
CA ILE A 104 9.66 -5.79 1.64
C ILE A 104 9.93 -7.01 2.53
N SER A 105 9.30 -7.06 3.71
CA SER A 105 9.51 -8.16 4.66
C SER A 105 9.13 -9.54 4.08
N ALA A 106 8.07 -9.61 3.27
CA ALA A 106 7.66 -10.85 2.63
C ALA A 106 8.66 -11.31 1.56
N THR A 107 9.18 -10.37 0.77
CA THR A 107 10.20 -10.65 -0.27
C THR A 107 11.50 -11.13 0.36
N ASP A 108 11.95 -10.53 1.46
CA ASP A 108 13.14 -10.99 2.18
C ASP A 108 12.95 -12.42 2.71
N ARG A 109 11.79 -12.73 3.30
CA ARG A 109 11.47 -14.09 3.75
C ARG A 109 11.35 -15.10 2.60
N LEU A 110 10.92 -14.68 1.40
CA LEU A 110 10.93 -15.52 0.22
C LEU A 110 12.35 -15.86 -0.19
N LYS A 111 13.27 -14.87 -0.20
CA LYS A 111 14.70 -15.07 -0.50
C LYS A 111 15.36 -15.99 0.51
N GLU A 112 15.06 -15.85 1.80
CA GLU A 112 15.52 -16.76 2.84
C GLU A 112 15.08 -18.21 2.55
N ALA A 113 13.79 -18.44 2.25
CA ALA A 113 13.27 -19.76 1.96
C ALA A 113 13.88 -20.40 0.69
N ILE A 114 14.21 -19.58 -0.32
CA ILE A 114 14.94 -20.05 -1.51
C ILE A 114 16.35 -20.49 -1.12
N ALA A 115 17.07 -19.71 -0.30
CA ALA A 115 18.40 -20.04 0.17
C ALA A 115 18.41 -21.30 1.08
N ASP A 116 17.39 -21.45 1.92
CA ASP A 116 17.21 -22.65 2.75
C ASP A 116 17.05 -23.92 1.89
N TYR A 117 16.27 -23.83 0.81
CA TYR A 117 16.11 -24.95 -0.12
C TYR A 117 17.42 -25.29 -0.84
N GLU A 118 18.23 -24.32 -1.22
CA GLU A 118 19.54 -24.56 -1.83
C GLU A 118 20.49 -25.31 -0.88
N THR A 119 20.36 -25.08 0.41
CA THR A 119 21.17 -25.73 1.44
C THR A 119 20.59 -27.09 1.83
N THR A 120 19.27 -27.21 1.86
CA THR A 120 18.55 -28.41 2.31
C THR A 120 17.38 -28.66 1.34
N PRO A 121 17.61 -29.37 0.22
CA PRO A 121 16.61 -29.55 -0.84
C PRO A 121 15.55 -30.62 -0.45
N LEU A 122 14.65 -30.23 0.48
CA LEU A 122 13.50 -31.02 0.88
C LEU A 122 12.23 -30.42 0.24
N ASP A 123 11.30 -31.30 -0.15
CA ASP A 123 10.02 -30.88 -0.74
C ASP A 123 9.24 -29.93 0.17
N SER A 124 9.23 -30.17 1.49
CA SER A 124 8.59 -29.29 2.46
C SER A 124 9.18 -27.89 2.51
N VAL A 125 10.48 -27.73 2.26
CA VAL A 125 11.15 -26.41 2.18
C VAL A 125 10.76 -25.71 0.88
N ARG A 126 10.72 -26.44 -0.24
CA ARG A 126 10.24 -25.94 -1.53
C ARG A 126 8.79 -25.46 -1.44
N ASP A 127 7.92 -26.27 -0.86
CA ASP A 127 6.51 -25.94 -0.68
C ASP A 127 6.33 -24.69 0.22
N GLY A 128 7.15 -24.56 1.25
CA GLY A 128 7.24 -23.36 2.08
C GLY A 128 7.64 -22.11 1.29
N ALA A 129 8.58 -22.23 0.34
CA ALA A 129 8.97 -21.13 -0.54
C ALA A 129 7.86 -20.76 -1.53
N ILE A 130 7.14 -21.76 -2.08
CA ILE A 130 5.97 -21.53 -2.95
C ILE A 130 4.88 -20.78 -2.19
N GLN A 131 4.58 -21.16 -0.95
CA GLN A 131 3.62 -20.44 -0.13
C GLN A 131 4.05 -18.98 0.15
N ARG A 132 5.33 -18.73 0.39
CA ARG A 132 5.85 -17.36 0.55
C ARG A 132 5.73 -16.55 -0.73
N PHE A 133 5.93 -17.16 -1.90
CA PHE A 133 5.67 -16.53 -3.18
C PHE A 133 4.20 -16.11 -3.34
N GLU A 134 3.24 -16.93 -2.93
CA GLU A 134 1.82 -16.57 -2.94
C GLU A 134 1.56 -15.30 -2.10
N PHE A 135 2.14 -15.22 -0.90
CA PHE A 135 2.04 -14.02 -0.06
C PHE A 135 2.70 -12.79 -0.70
N CYS A 136 3.86 -12.94 -1.31
CA CYS A 136 4.52 -11.85 -2.03
C CYS A 136 3.65 -11.33 -3.18
N THR A 137 3.06 -12.23 -3.97
CA THR A 137 2.17 -11.88 -5.08
C THR A 137 0.95 -11.11 -4.60
N GLU A 138 0.29 -11.59 -3.52
CA GLU A 138 -0.86 -10.92 -2.92
C GLU A 138 -0.51 -9.52 -2.38
N LEU A 139 0.63 -9.38 -1.73
CA LEU A 139 1.10 -8.10 -1.22
C LEU A 139 1.51 -7.17 -2.35
N ALA A 140 2.19 -7.66 -3.39
CA ALA A 140 2.67 -6.86 -4.50
C ALA A 140 1.52 -6.12 -5.22
N TRP A 141 0.51 -6.85 -5.72
CA TRP A 141 -0.58 -6.18 -6.43
C TRP A 141 -1.41 -5.27 -5.51
N LYS A 142 -1.59 -5.62 -4.23
CA LYS A 142 -2.28 -4.77 -3.26
C LYS A 142 -1.48 -3.50 -2.93
N THR A 143 -0.16 -3.59 -2.85
CA THR A 143 0.71 -2.43 -2.64
C THR A 143 0.68 -1.50 -3.85
N VAL A 144 0.81 -2.06 -5.05
CA VAL A 144 0.71 -1.30 -6.31
C VAL A 144 -0.66 -0.62 -6.44
N ARG A 145 -1.74 -1.31 -6.06
CA ARG A 145 -3.08 -0.73 -6.06
C ARG A 145 -3.16 0.51 -5.16
N GLU A 146 -2.68 0.43 -3.92
CA GLU A 146 -2.71 1.58 -3.01
C GLU A 146 -1.81 2.72 -3.52
N TYR A 147 -0.66 2.39 -4.10
CA TYR A 147 0.20 3.37 -4.77
C TYR A 147 -0.55 4.12 -5.88
N LEU A 148 -1.18 3.39 -6.80
CA LEU A 148 -1.92 3.99 -7.90
C LEU A 148 -3.12 4.82 -7.42
N ILE A 149 -3.82 4.38 -6.36
CA ILE A 149 -4.91 5.18 -5.75
C ILE A 149 -4.36 6.49 -5.19
N GLU A 150 -3.19 6.50 -4.56
CA GLU A 150 -2.54 7.73 -4.08
C GLU A 150 -2.09 8.64 -5.25
N GLN A 151 -1.86 8.09 -6.44
CA GLN A 151 -1.59 8.84 -7.68
C GLN A 151 -2.89 9.32 -8.38
N GLY A 152 -4.07 9.00 -7.83
CA GLY A 152 -5.37 9.44 -8.35
C GLY A 152 -6.05 8.47 -9.32
N TYR A 153 -5.51 7.28 -9.53
CA TYR A 153 -6.17 6.25 -10.34
C TYR A 153 -7.42 5.71 -9.65
N THR A 154 -8.49 5.51 -10.41
CA THR A 154 -9.77 4.93 -9.98
C THR A 154 -10.08 3.67 -10.79
N ASP A 155 -11.06 2.88 -10.35
CA ASP A 155 -11.60 1.72 -11.06
C ASP A 155 -10.60 0.57 -11.34
N ILE A 156 -9.51 0.50 -10.56
CA ILE A 156 -8.52 -0.57 -10.59
C ILE A 156 -8.84 -1.63 -9.52
N ASN A 157 -9.73 -2.58 -9.85
CA ASN A 157 -10.35 -3.48 -8.87
C ASN A 157 -9.87 -4.95 -8.96
N SER A 158 -9.03 -5.30 -9.93
CA SER A 158 -8.50 -6.66 -10.07
C SER A 158 -6.98 -6.68 -10.13
N PRO A 159 -6.31 -7.76 -9.69
CA PRO A 159 -4.86 -7.88 -9.78
C PRO A 159 -4.34 -7.60 -11.20
N LYS A 160 -5.01 -8.14 -12.21
CA LYS A 160 -4.63 -7.97 -13.61
C LYS A 160 -4.76 -6.52 -14.08
N SER A 161 -5.86 -5.83 -13.73
CA SER A 161 -6.03 -4.41 -14.10
C SER A 161 -5.00 -3.52 -13.40
N VAL A 162 -4.70 -3.78 -12.12
CA VAL A 162 -3.69 -3.06 -11.35
C VAL A 162 -2.32 -3.17 -12.02
N MET A 163 -1.85 -4.39 -12.34
CA MET A 163 -0.53 -4.58 -12.94
C MET A 163 -0.42 -4.00 -14.35
N LYS A 164 -1.48 -4.07 -15.15
CA LYS A 164 -1.53 -3.41 -16.46
C LYS A 164 -1.47 -1.89 -16.36
N THR A 165 -2.21 -1.29 -15.44
CA THR A 165 -2.16 0.15 -15.19
C THR A 165 -0.76 0.57 -14.72
N ALA A 166 -0.16 -0.17 -13.81
CA ALA A 166 1.19 0.09 -13.32
C ALA A 166 2.25 0.01 -14.42
N PHE A 167 2.10 -0.93 -15.37
CA PHE A 167 2.97 -1.00 -16.54
C PHE A 167 2.77 0.22 -17.44
N SER A 168 1.53 0.61 -17.73
CA SER A 168 1.22 1.78 -18.55
C SER A 168 1.71 3.09 -17.91
N ASP A 169 1.77 3.15 -16.59
CA ASP A 169 2.27 4.29 -15.80
C ASP A 169 3.82 4.31 -15.69
N GLY A 170 4.49 3.28 -16.21
CA GLY A 170 5.95 3.16 -16.17
C GLY A 170 6.54 2.67 -14.84
N LEU A 171 5.69 2.26 -13.88
CA LEU A 171 6.14 1.68 -12.61
C LEU A 171 6.76 0.29 -12.82
N LEU A 172 6.21 -0.50 -13.76
CA LEU A 172 6.68 -1.84 -14.09
C LEU A 172 7.33 -1.84 -15.48
N THR A 173 8.40 -2.63 -15.66
CA THR A 173 9.11 -2.76 -16.92
C THR A 173 8.73 -4.02 -17.70
N ASN A 174 8.15 -5.03 -17.04
CA ASN A 174 7.83 -6.34 -17.62
C ASN A 174 6.37 -6.75 -17.33
N GLU A 175 5.43 -6.31 -18.19
CA GLU A 175 4.02 -6.67 -18.07
C GLU A 175 3.79 -8.18 -18.11
N ASN A 176 4.41 -8.88 -19.07
CA ASN A 176 4.20 -10.31 -19.23
C ASN A 176 4.68 -11.10 -18.02
N GLY A 177 5.84 -10.77 -17.45
CA GLY A 177 6.35 -11.41 -16.24
C GLY A 177 5.40 -11.25 -15.05
N TRP A 178 4.77 -10.09 -14.90
CA TRP A 178 3.76 -9.87 -13.85
C TRP A 178 2.46 -10.62 -14.10
N LEU A 179 2.02 -10.75 -15.35
CA LEU A 179 0.86 -11.57 -15.68
C LEU A 179 1.13 -13.06 -15.43
N GLU A 180 2.34 -13.53 -15.73
CA GLU A 180 2.79 -14.90 -15.41
C GLU A 180 2.86 -15.14 -13.89
N ILE A 181 3.32 -14.18 -13.10
CA ILE A 181 3.30 -14.24 -11.63
C ILE A 181 1.87 -14.48 -11.13
N LEU A 182 0.91 -13.67 -11.62
CA LEU A 182 -0.50 -13.79 -11.21
C LEU A 182 -1.10 -15.14 -11.62
N GLU A 183 -0.77 -15.64 -12.81
CA GLU A 183 -1.21 -16.95 -13.29
C GLU A 183 -0.59 -18.10 -12.50
N SER A 184 0.72 -18.07 -12.27
CA SER A 184 1.42 -19.07 -11.46
C SER A 184 0.86 -19.14 -10.05
N ARG A 185 0.57 -18.01 -9.42
CA ARG A 185 -0.08 -17.98 -8.10
C ARG A 185 -1.46 -18.66 -8.10
N ASN A 186 -2.24 -18.53 -9.16
CA ASN A 186 -3.53 -19.22 -9.25
C ASN A 186 -3.38 -20.74 -9.41
N ILE A 187 -2.32 -21.16 -10.09
CA ILE A 187 -2.02 -22.58 -10.29
C ILE A 187 -1.51 -23.24 -9.00
N THR A 188 -0.71 -22.55 -8.18
CA THR A 188 -0.13 -23.10 -6.94
C THR A 188 -1.17 -23.68 -5.98
N SER A 189 -2.38 -23.16 -5.95
CA SER A 189 -3.50 -23.66 -5.13
C SER A 189 -3.96 -25.08 -5.50
N HIS A 190 -3.52 -25.63 -6.63
CA HIS A 190 -3.93 -26.93 -7.19
C HIS A 190 -2.75 -27.81 -7.61
N VAL A 191 -1.52 -27.47 -7.20
CA VAL A 191 -0.32 -28.26 -7.56
C VAL A 191 -0.23 -29.50 -6.69
N TYR A 192 -0.62 -30.62 -7.26
CA TYR A 192 -0.46 -31.96 -6.67
C TYR A 192 0.67 -32.76 -7.34
N ASP A 193 1.30 -32.19 -8.38
CA ASP A 193 2.36 -32.84 -9.16
C ASP A 193 3.72 -32.20 -8.88
N GLU A 194 4.68 -33.06 -8.55
CA GLU A 194 6.04 -32.69 -8.17
C GLU A 194 6.80 -31.93 -9.28
N ARG A 195 6.58 -32.29 -10.55
CA ARG A 195 7.25 -31.64 -11.70
C ARG A 195 6.78 -30.21 -11.86
N THR A 196 5.48 -29.99 -11.70
CA THR A 196 4.89 -28.65 -11.73
C THR A 196 5.39 -27.81 -10.57
N ALA A 197 5.46 -28.36 -9.36
CA ALA A 197 6.02 -27.65 -8.20
C ALA A 197 7.49 -27.25 -8.42
N ALA A 198 8.32 -28.14 -8.95
CA ALA A 198 9.71 -27.86 -9.28
C ALA A 198 9.86 -26.74 -10.33
N THR A 199 9.02 -26.78 -11.37
CA THR A 199 9.02 -25.74 -12.43
C THR A 199 8.63 -24.38 -11.88
N ILE A 200 7.56 -24.32 -11.08
CA ILE A 200 7.11 -23.09 -10.43
C ILE A 200 8.21 -22.53 -9.51
N PHE A 201 8.83 -23.38 -8.70
CA PHE A 201 9.92 -22.96 -7.82
C PHE A 201 11.12 -22.39 -8.60
N ASP A 202 11.49 -23.01 -9.71
CA ASP A 202 12.55 -22.52 -10.59
C ASP A 202 12.22 -21.13 -11.15
N ASN A 203 10.96 -20.88 -11.57
CA ASN A 203 10.52 -19.58 -12.03
C ASN A 203 10.50 -18.55 -10.90
N ILE A 204 10.05 -18.94 -9.69
CA ILE A 204 10.09 -18.09 -8.50
C ILE A 204 11.50 -17.58 -8.26
N LYS A 205 12.48 -18.49 -8.27
CA LYS A 205 13.88 -18.16 -8.02
C LYS A 205 14.48 -17.28 -9.11
N LYS A 206 14.30 -17.65 -10.38
CA LYS A 206 15.05 -17.07 -11.51
C LYS A 206 14.37 -15.83 -12.10
N ILE A 207 13.05 -15.75 -12.01
CA ILE A 207 12.26 -14.74 -12.73
C ILE A 207 11.45 -13.87 -11.76
N TYR A 208 10.67 -14.49 -10.86
CA TYR A 208 9.67 -13.74 -10.09
C TYR A 208 10.27 -12.96 -8.93
N THR A 209 11.23 -13.53 -8.21
CA THR A 209 11.92 -12.82 -7.11
C THR A 209 12.63 -11.55 -7.60
N PRO A 210 13.39 -11.56 -8.70
CA PRO A 210 13.94 -10.33 -9.29
C PRO A 210 12.89 -9.27 -9.63
N LEU A 211 11.68 -9.66 -10.10
CA LEU A 211 10.60 -8.72 -10.39
C LEU A 211 10.02 -8.09 -9.12
N PHE A 212 9.93 -8.83 -8.01
CA PHE A 212 9.54 -8.24 -6.72
C PHE A 212 10.59 -7.24 -6.22
N GLU A 213 11.88 -7.55 -6.36
CA GLU A 213 12.96 -6.63 -5.96
C GLU A 213 12.96 -5.35 -6.81
N GLU A 214 12.74 -5.47 -8.12
CA GLU A 214 12.59 -4.33 -9.03
C GLU A 214 11.39 -3.46 -8.66
N LEU A 215 10.23 -4.08 -8.38
CA LEU A 215 9.03 -3.37 -7.94
C LEU A 215 9.30 -2.59 -6.65
N ILE A 216 9.91 -3.23 -5.64
CA ILE A 216 10.25 -2.58 -4.36
C ILE A 216 11.13 -1.36 -4.62
N LYS A 217 12.17 -1.49 -5.44
CA LYS A 217 13.07 -0.38 -5.81
C LYS A 217 12.35 0.75 -6.54
N ASN A 218 11.38 0.43 -7.41
CA ASN A 218 10.63 1.44 -8.15
C ASN A 218 9.60 2.17 -7.30
N LEU A 219 9.09 1.52 -6.25
CA LEU A 219 8.17 2.13 -5.28
C LEU A 219 8.87 2.99 -4.22
N ASP A 220 10.18 2.89 -4.07
CA ASP A 220 11.00 3.64 -3.10
C ASP A 220 11.38 5.06 -3.62
N LYS A 221 10.91 5.44 -4.80
CA LYS A 221 11.15 6.76 -5.41
C LYS A 221 10.06 7.74 -4.98
#